data_b5e0dc69f73f0b1d400a92085af4e1a3
#
_entry.id   b5e0dc69f73f0b1d400a92085af4e1a3
#
_cell.length_a   1.000
_cell.length_b   1.000
_cell.length_c   1.000
_cell.angle_alpha   90.00
_cell.angle_beta   90.00
_cell.angle_gamma   90.00
#
_symmetry.space_group_name_H-M   'P 1'
#
loop_
_entity.id
_entity.type
_entity.pdbx_description
1 polymer ?
#
loop_
_entity_poly.entity_id
_entity_poly.type
_entity_poly.pdbx_seq_one_letter_code
_entity_poly.pdbx_strand_id
1 'polypeptide(L)'
;MPEPTTRRGKDTKGRIVELAAALMYERGVSATSIEDILAASGTGKSQFYHYFSSKEELVAEVLRHQLQHVLQQQSLFQLDTWEGIAAWFQAMVDMQQNQRGYRGCPLGSITSELLDQGDPLRSRAAEAFTRWESFLGDGLRAMQAAGMLRDDADPYALAESTIAVLQGGYLLSSIKRDIRPMRNALAAALGQLKSYAPSSKQSR
;
A
#
# COMPACT_ATOMS: atom_id res chain seq x y z
N MET A 1 -15.52 -17.09 5.48
CA MET A 1 -16.95 -16.93 5.92
C MET A 1 -17.75 -16.28 4.78
N PRO A 2 -19.08 -16.55 4.64
CA PRO A 2 -19.91 -15.86 3.63
C PRO A 2 -20.00 -14.37 3.92
N GLU A 3 -20.02 -13.55 2.87
CA GLU A 3 -20.19 -12.10 2.99
C GLU A 3 -21.57 -11.74 3.58
N PRO A 4 -21.65 -10.74 4.48
CA PRO A 4 -22.93 -10.27 5.00
C PRO A 4 -23.85 -9.80 3.88
N THR A 5 -25.11 -10.26 3.87
CA THR A 5 -26.09 -9.90 2.85
C THR A 5 -26.82 -8.58 3.15
N THR A 6 -26.94 -8.22 4.44
CA THR A 6 -27.63 -6.98 4.86
C THR A 6 -26.68 -5.79 4.92
N ARG A 7 -27.20 -4.57 4.64
CA ARG A 7 -26.45 -3.32 4.74
C ARG A 7 -25.83 -3.16 6.13
N ARG A 8 -26.63 -3.36 7.21
CA ARG A 8 -26.15 -3.27 8.60
C ARG A 8 -25.03 -4.26 8.90
N GLY A 9 -25.10 -5.47 8.34
CA GLY A 9 -24.03 -6.48 8.49
C GLY A 9 -22.74 -6.05 7.82
N LYS A 10 -22.81 -5.52 6.59
CA LYS A 10 -21.66 -4.98 5.85
C LYS A 10 -21.02 -3.80 6.59
N ASP A 11 -21.84 -2.87 7.07
CA ASP A 11 -21.36 -1.69 7.83
C ASP A 11 -20.65 -2.13 9.13
N THR A 12 -21.18 -3.14 9.84
CA THR A 12 -20.55 -3.66 11.05
C THR A 12 -19.24 -4.37 10.76
N LYS A 13 -19.20 -5.27 9.75
CA LYS A 13 -17.96 -5.94 9.32
C LYS A 13 -16.91 -4.92 8.91
N GLY A 14 -17.29 -3.94 8.08
CA GLY A 14 -16.40 -2.86 7.63
C GLY A 14 -15.80 -2.07 8.81
N ARG A 15 -16.61 -1.67 9.78
CA ARG A 15 -16.14 -0.97 10.98
C ARG A 15 -15.14 -1.78 11.81
N ILE A 16 -15.38 -3.08 11.96
CA ILE A 16 -14.41 -3.97 12.67
C ILE A 16 -13.08 -3.98 11.92
N VAL A 17 -13.10 -4.14 10.59
CA VAL A 17 -11.88 -4.16 9.77
C VAL A 17 -11.14 -2.84 9.83
N GLU A 18 -11.83 -1.71 9.71
CA GLU A 18 -11.25 -0.36 9.77
C GLU A 18 -10.55 -0.11 11.11
N LEU A 19 -11.22 -0.40 12.22
CA LEU A 19 -10.64 -0.22 13.56
C LEU A 19 -9.51 -1.21 13.84
N ALA A 20 -9.62 -2.45 13.38
CA ALA A 20 -8.52 -3.41 13.45
C ALA A 20 -7.30 -2.92 12.65
N ALA A 21 -7.51 -2.41 11.43
CA ALA A 21 -6.44 -1.84 10.60
C ALA A 21 -5.73 -0.69 11.30
N ALA A 22 -6.48 0.23 11.93
CA ALA A 22 -5.93 1.34 12.68
C ALA A 22 -5.10 0.85 13.89
N LEU A 23 -5.64 -0.06 14.71
CA LEU A 23 -4.95 -0.62 15.87
C LEU A 23 -3.70 -1.40 15.48
N MET A 24 -3.78 -2.25 14.45
CA MET A 24 -2.65 -3.05 13.96
C MET A 24 -1.56 -2.17 13.36
N TYR A 25 -1.93 -1.09 12.66
CA TYR A 25 -0.96 -0.12 12.18
C TYR A 25 -0.32 0.70 13.33
N GLU A 26 -1.07 0.96 14.40
CA GLU A 26 -0.58 1.71 15.55
C GLU A 26 0.34 0.90 16.47
N ARG A 27 -0.03 -0.33 16.77
CA ARG A 27 0.57 -1.15 17.83
C ARG A 27 1.28 -2.40 17.30
N GLY A 28 1.04 -2.76 16.04
CA GLY A 28 1.45 -4.02 15.44
C GLY A 28 0.35 -5.08 15.46
N VAL A 29 0.44 -6.01 14.53
CA VAL A 29 -0.51 -7.15 14.40
C VAL A 29 -0.43 -8.06 15.63
N SER A 30 0.79 -8.37 16.07
CA SER A 30 1.03 -9.28 17.20
C SER A 30 0.54 -8.70 18.52
N ALA A 31 0.71 -7.39 18.74
CA ALA A 31 0.31 -6.68 19.95
C ALA A 31 -1.19 -6.27 19.99
N THR A 32 -1.95 -6.51 18.92
CA THR A 32 -3.38 -6.21 18.87
C THR A 32 -4.19 -7.47 19.12
N SER A 33 -4.89 -7.56 20.24
CA SER A 33 -5.76 -8.70 20.58
C SER A 33 -7.16 -8.56 19.98
N ILE A 34 -7.92 -9.67 19.95
CA ILE A 34 -9.34 -9.62 19.57
C ILE A 34 -10.11 -8.77 20.58
N GLU A 35 -9.79 -8.85 21.85
CA GLU A 35 -10.40 -8.08 22.94
C GLU A 35 -10.24 -6.56 22.72
N ASP A 36 -9.06 -6.10 22.28
CA ASP A 36 -8.83 -4.69 21.93
C ASP A 36 -9.74 -4.24 20.78
N ILE A 37 -9.90 -5.09 19.76
CA ILE A 37 -10.74 -4.82 18.60
C ILE A 37 -12.21 -4.79 18.98
N LEU A 38 -12.66 -5.72 19.83
CA LEU A 38 -14.03 -5.74 20.37
C LEU A 38 -14.33 -4.48 21.16
N ALA A 39 -13.43 -4.07 22.04
CA ALA A 39 -13.56 -2.84 22.83
C ALA A 39 -13.62 -1.61 21.94
N ALA A 40 -12.71 -1.47 20.95
CA ALA A 40 -12.69 -0.34 20.05
C ALA A 40 -13.93 -0.27 19.14
N SER A 41 -14.41 -1.43 18.64
CA SER A 41 -15.55 -1.48 17.71
C SER A 41 -16.92 -1.47 18.40
N GLY A 42 -16.97 -1.64 19.72
CA GLY A 42 -18.23 -1.82 20.46
C GLY A 42 -18.98 -3.10 20.02
N THR A 43 -18.25 -4.12 19.54
CA THR A 43 -18.84 -5.34 19.00
C THR A 43 -18.71 -6.47 20.02
N GLY A 44 -19.78 -7.23 20.21
CA GLY A 44 -19.75 -8.41 21.09
C GLY A 44 -18.98 -9.58 20.45
N LYS A 45 -18.41 -10.45 21.29
CA LYS A 45 -17.62 -11.63 20.87
C LYS A 45 -18.39 -12.53 19.89
N SER A 46 -19.66 -12.83 20.18
CA SER A 46 -20.52 -13.64 19.29
C SER A 46 -20.67 -12.98 17.89
N GLN A 47 -20.84 -11.65 17.85
CA GLN A 47 -20.98 -10.92 16.60
C GLN A 47 -19.66 -10.90 15.80
N PHE A 48 -18.52 -10.80 16.48
CA PHE A 48 -17.21 -10.92 15.84
C PHE A 48 -17.05 -12.28 15.15
N TYR A 49 -17.29 -13.37 15.88
CA TYR A 49 -17.16 -14.74 15.34
C TYR A 49 -18.24 -15.11 14.32
N HIS A 50 -19.28 -14.29 14.16
CA HIS A 50 -20.18 -14.37 13.02
C HIS A 50 -19.52 -13.88 11.71
N TYR A 51 -18.54 -12.94 11.78
CA TYR A 51 -17.87 -12.39 10.61
C TYR A 51 -16.48 -12.98 10.35
N PHE A 52 -15.77 -13.39 11.38
CA PHE A 52 -14.39 -13.89 11.32
C PHE A 52 -14.22 -15.12 12.17
N SER A 53 -13.75 -16.21 11.56
CA SER A 53 -13.49 -17.46 12.32
C SER A 53 -12.27 -17.36 13.22
N SER A 54 -11.34 -16.46 12.89
CA SER A 54 -10.08 -16.29 13.63
C SER A 54 -9.51 -14.88 13.45
N LYS A 55 -8.44 -14.58 14.21
CA LYS A 55 -7.65 -13.34 14.03
C LYS A 55 -6.97 -13.30 12.65
N GLU A 56 -6.51 -14.45 12.17
CA GLU A 56 -5.85 -14.56 10.86
C GLU A 56 -6.82 -14.21 9.71
N GLU A 57 -8.08 -14.62 9.80
CA GLU A 57 -9.09 -14.23 8.81
C GLU A 57 -9.35 -12.72 8.86
N LEU A 58 -9.40 -12.12 10.05
CA LEU A 58 -9.49 -10.67 10.18
C LEU A 58 -8.25 -9.97 9.59
N VAL A 59 -7.04 -10.45 9.87
CA VAL A 59 -5.80 -9.89 9.30
C VAL A 59 -5.81 -9.93 7.77
N ALA A 60 -6.32 -11.02 7.18
CA ALA A 60 -6.48 -11.11 5.72
C ALA A 60 -7.45 -10.03 5.17
N GLU A 61 -8.53 -9.72 5.89
CA GLU A 61 -9.45 -8.65 5.53
C GLU A 61 -8.83 -7.26 5.74
N VAL A 62 -8.02 -7.09 6.78
CA VAL A 62 -7.24 -5.86 7.03
C VAL A 62 -6.25 -5.60 5.89
N LEU A 63 -5.53 -6.63 5.41
CA LEU A 63 -4.65 -6.48 4.24
C LEU A 63 -5.42 -6.02 3.00
N ARG A 64 -6.58 -6.63 2.74
CA ARG A 64 -7.43 -6.24 1.61
C ARG A 64 -7.92 -4.79 1.74
N HIS A 65 -8.32 -4.38 2.93
CA HIS A 65 -8.74 -3.01 3.24
C HIS A 65 -7.61 -2.01 3.02
N GLN A 66 -6.40 -2.29 3.53
CA GLN A 66 -5.24 -1.41 3.34
C GLN A 66 -4.84 -1.29 1.87
N LEU A 67 -4.84 -2.39 1.12
CA LEU A 67 -4.59 -2.36 -0.31
C LEU A 67 -5.63 -1.49 -1.04
N GLN A 68 -6.92 -1.67 -0.75
CA GLN A 68 -7.97 -0.84 -1.36
C GLN A 68 -7.76 0.64 -1.06
N HIS A 69 -7.39 0.98 0.19
CA HIS A 69 -7.10 2.36 0.56
C HIS A 69 -5.91 2.92 -0.22
N VAL A 70 -4.80 2.18 -0.32
CA VAL A 70 -3.61 2.56 -1.11
C VAL A 70 -3.99 2.81 -2.57
N LEU A 71 -4.71 1.87 -3.21
CA LEU A 71 -5.11 2.01 -4.61
C LEU A 71 -6.08 3.18 -4.85
N GLN A 72 -7.01 3.42 -3.92
CA GLN A 72 -7.91 4.58 -3.99
C GLN A 72 -7.14 5.90 -3.90
N GLN A 73 -6.18 6.03 -2.98
CA GLN A 73 -5.34 7.23 -2.90
C GLN A 73 -4.49 7.40 -4.17
N GLN A 74 -3.92 6.33 -4.68
CA GLN A 74 -3.10 6.35 -5.89
C GLN A 74 -3.91 6.69 -7.15
N SER A 75 -5.18 6.26 -7.23
CA SER A 75 -6.07 6.56 -8.35
C SER A 75 -6.45 8.05 -8.49
N LEU A 76 -6.10 8.88 -7.52
CA LEU A 76 -6.24 10.33 -7.61
C LEU A 76 -5.18 10.97 -8.52
N PHE A 77 -4.17 10.22 -8.94
CA PHE A 77 -3.06 10.69 -9.76
C PHE A 77 -3.07 10.03 -11.14
N GLN A 78 -2.72 10.79 -12.18
CA GLN A 78 -2.59 10.29 -13.56
C GLN A 78 -1.23 9.58 -13.72
N LEU A 79 -1.16 8.30 -13.34
CA LEU A 79 0.09 7.53 -13.37
C LEU A 79 0.56 7.16 -14.79
N ASP A 80 -0.19 7.54 -15.79
CA ASP A 80 0.16 7.48 -17.22
C ASP A 80 0.83 8.77 -17.74
N THR A 81 1.27 9.65 -16.82
CA THR A 81 2.01 10.89 -17.13
C THR A 81 3.17 11.11 -16.15
N TRP A 82 4.23 11.79 -16.59
CA TRP A 82 5.36 12.16 -15.73
C TRP A 82 4.96 13.07 -14.58
N GLU A 83 4.07 14.02 -14.86
CA GLU A 83 3.52 14.98 -13.90
C GLU A 83 2.71 14.27 -12.82
N GLY A 84 1.88 13.32 -13.21
CA GLY A 84 1.06 12.55 -12.27
C GLY A 84 1.89 11.63 -11.36
N ILE A 85 2.92 10.96 -11.91
CA ILE A 85 3.87 10.16 -11.11
C ILE A 85 4.63 11.08 -10.13
N ALA A 86 5.12 12.23 -10.58
CA ALA A 86 5.82 13.17 -9.70
C ALA A 86 4.90 13.72 -8.59
N ALA A 87 3.64 14.05 -8.92
CA ALA A 87 2.65 14.48 -7.94
C ALA A 87 2.32 13.39 -6.92
N TRP A 88 2.18 12.14 -7.37
CA TRP A 88 1.99 11.00 -6.47
C TRP A 88 3.18 10.82 -5.52
N PHE A 89 4.43 10.90 -6.02
CA PHE A 89 5.62 10.82 -5.18
C PHE A 89 5.66 11.96 -4.15
N GLN A 90 5.32 13.18 -4.55
CA GLN A 90 5.25 14.30 -3.61
C GLN A 90 4.19 14.07 -2.53
N ALA A 91 3.01 13.57 -2.90
CA ALA A 91 1.95 13.24 -1.94
C ALA A 91 2.41 12.17 -0.92
N MET A 92 3.22 11.18 -1.34
CA MET A 92 3.80 10.18 -0.42
C MET A 92 4.78 10.83 0.58
N VAL A 93 5.62 11.77 0.11
CA VAL A 93 6.51 12.54 0.97
C VAL A 93 5.71 13.36 1.99
N ASP A 94 4.69 14.08 1.52
CA ASP A 94 3.86 14.94 2.38
C ASP A 94 3.07 14.13 3.41
N MET A 95 2.52 12.99 3.01
CA MET A 95 1.83 12.08 3.92
C MET A 95 2.78 11.58 5.01
N GLN A 96 3.97 11.10 4.66
CA GLN A 96 4.96 10.61 5.62
C GLN A 96 5.45 11.71 6.55
N GLN A 97 5.63 12.93 6.05
CA GLN A 97 6.06 14.09 6.86
C GLN A 97 4.98 14.55 7.83
N ASN A 98 3.70 14.50 7.43
CA ASN A 98 2.57 14.94 8.24
C ASN A 98 2.10 13.88 9.26
N GLN A 99 2.51 12.62 9.10
CA GLN A 99 2.19 11.58 10.07
C GLN A 99 2.99 11.78 11.37
N ARG A 100 2.27 11.83 12.50
CA ARG A 100 2.92 11.88 13.82
C ARG A 100 3.77 10.61 14.01
N GLY A 101 5.08 10.78 14.08
CA GLY A 101 6.05 9.71 14.41
C GLY A 101 6.58 8.91 13.23
N TYR A 102 6.35 9.35 11.98
CA TYR A 102 6.91 8.66 10.79
C TYR A 102 6.61 7.15 10.79
N ARG A 103 5.36 6.75 10.81
CA ARG A 103 4.96 5.34 11.02
C ARG A 103 5.23 4.39 9.85
N GLY A 104 5.60 4.90 8.69
CA GLY A 104 5.85 4.09 7.50
C GLY A 104 4.58 3.78 6.68
N CYS A 105 4.72 2.87 5.72
CA CYS A 105 3.62 2.42 4.88
C CYS A 105 2.60 1.58 5.68
N PRO A 106 1.30 1.92 5.70
CA PRO A 106 0.31 1.12 6.42
C PRO A 106 0.23 -0.34 5.96
N LEU A 107 0.33 -0.60 4.65
CA LEU A 107 0.36 -1.95 4.10
C LEU A 107 1.70 -2.64 4.46
N GLY A 108 2.83 -1.96 4.22
CA GLY A 108 4.16 -2.51 4.49
C GLY A 108 4.40 -2.84 5.96
N SER A 109 3.91 -2.01 6.89
CA SER A 109 4.04 -2.26 8.33
C SER A 109 3.32 -3.53 8.77
N ILE A 110 2.09 -3.74 8.29
CA ILE A 110 1.31 -4.94 8.61
C ILE A 110 1.96 -6.17 7.96
N THR A 111 2.35 -6.10 6.69
CA THR A 111 2.91 -7.24 5.97
C THR A 111 4.26 -7.69 6.51
N SER A 112 5.09 -6.77 7.02
CA SER A 112 6.39 -7.12 7.62
C SER A 112 6.26 -8.04 8.84
N GLU A 113 5.17 -7.95 9.60
CA GLU A 113 4.92 -8.84 10.74
C GLU A 113 4.36 -10.22 10.33
N LEU A 114 4.00 -10.39 9.05
CA LEU A 114 3.42 -11.63 8.54
C LEU A 114 4.44 -12.56 7.87
N LEU A 115 5.70 -12.16 7.78
CA LEU A 115 6.75 -12.95 7.14
C LEU A 115 6.91 -14.34 7.78
N ASP A 116 6.75 -14.41 9.11
CA ASP A 116 6.89 -15.64 9.90
C ASP A 116 5.52 -16.28 10.27
N GLN A 117 4.40 -15.76 9.77
CA GLN A 117 3.03 -16.17 10.15
C GLN A 117 2.42 -17.29 9.29
N GLY A 118 3.25 -18.06 8.61
CA GLY A 118 2.79 -19.18 7.78
C GLY A 118 2.31 -18.76 6.38
N ASP A 119 2.25 -19.74 5.48
CA ASP A 119 2.06 -19.53 4.05
C ASP A 119 0.79 -18.78 3.62
N PRO A 120 -0.40 -19.00 4.23
CA PRO A 120 -1.61 -18.33 3.74
C PRO A 120 -1.59 -16.80 3.88
N LEU A 121 -1.11 -16.26 5.01
CA LEU A 121 -1.03 -14.81 5.22
C LEU A 121 0.11 -14.18 4.43
N ARG A 122 1.26 -14.86 4.36
CA ARG A 122 2.39 -14.43 3.54
C ARG A 122 2.00 -14.35 2.05
N SER A 123 1.25 -15.34 1.53
CA SER A 123 0.77 -15.33 0.14
C SER A 123 -0.18 -14.17 -0.12
N ARG A 124 -1.09 -13.85 0.81
CA ARG A 124 -1.99 -12.70 0.69
C ARG A 124 -1.24 -11.36 0.74
N ALA A 125 -0.19 -11.27 1.56
CA ALA A 125 0.68 -10.10 1.59
C ALA A 125 1.41 -9.91 0.24
N ALA A 126 1.98 -10.98 -0.32
CA ALA A 126 2.62 -10.95 -1.64
C ALA A 126 1.62 -10.53 -2.74
N GLU A 127 0.42 -11.13 -2.76
CA GLU A 127 -0.63 -10.76 -3.71
C GLU A 127 -1.03 -9.28 -3.60
N ALA A 128 -1.09 -8.73 -2.39
CA ALA A 128 -1.41 -7.33 -2.19
C ALA A 128 -0.34 -6.40 -2.80
N PHE A 129 0.96 -6.71 -2.63
CA PHE A 129 2.03 -5.96 -3.27
C PHE A 129 2.01 -6.10 -4.78
N THR A 130 1.86 -7.31 -5.32
CA THR A 130 1.76 -7.55 -6.77
C THR A 130 0.62 -6.73 -7.40
N ARG A 131 -0.53 -6.62 -6.73
CA ARG A 131 -1.62 -5.77 -7.21
C ARG A 131 -1.30 -4.27 -7.15
N TRP A 132 -0.58 -3.83 -6.12
CA TRP A 132 -0.12 -2.44 -6.03
C TRP A 132 0.88 -2.12 -7.14
N GLU A 133 1.86 -2.98 -7.37
CA GLU A 133 2.84 -2.88 -8.44
C GLU A 133 2.16 -2.85 -9.81
N SER A 134 1.20 -3.76 -10.04
CA SER A 134 0.45 -3.82 -11.30
C SER A 134 -0.30 -2.52 -11.59
N PHE A 135 -0.83 -1.85 -10.57
CA PHE A 135 -1.53 -0.58 -10.76
C PHE A 135 -0.60 0.52 -11.31
N LEU A 136 0.63 0.62 -10.80
CA LEU A 136 1.65 1.51 -11.37
C LEU A 136 2.13 1.01 -12.74
N GLY A 137 2.34 -0.30 -12.89
CA GLY A 137 2.78 -0.93 -14.14
C GLY A 137 1.82 -0.68 -15.30
N ASP A 138 0.51 -0.68 -15.03
CA ASP A 138 -0.51 -0.36 -16.03
C ASP A 138 -0.41 1.11 -16.51
N GLY A 139 -0.14 2.05 -15.60
CA GLY A 139 0.15 3.44 -15.94
C GLY A 139 1.40 3.57 -16.81
N LEU A 140 2.50 2.92 -16.41
CA LEU A 140 3.76 2.92 -17.18
C LEU A 140 3.60 2.26 -18.56
N ARG A 141 2.80 1.20 -18.65
CA ARG A 141 2.46 0.56 -19.93
C ARG A 141 1.65 1.49 -20.85
N ALA A 142 0.73 2.27 -20.27
CA ALA A 142 0.00 3.29 -21.02
C ALA A 142 0.95 4.40 -21.52
N MET A 143 1.93 4.83 -20.72
CA MET A 143 2.98 5.75 -21.13
C MET A 143 3.84 5.18 -22.28
N GLN A 144 4.18 3.90 -22.23
CA GLN A 144 4.91 3.22 -23.31
C GLN A 144 4.10 3.20 -24.61
N ALA A 145 2.82 2.85 -24.54
CA ALA A 145 1.92 2.88 -25.69
C ALA A 145 1.75 4.29 -26.28
N ALA A 146 1.87 5.35 -25.46
CA ALA A 146 1.84 6.75 -25.87
C ALA A 146 3.21 7.28 -26.34
N GLY A 147 4.25 6.43 -26.38
CA GLY A 147 5.62 6.83 -26.78
C GLY A 147 6.36 7.70 -25.76
N MET A 148 5.92 7.73 -24.51
CA MET A 148 6.56 8.43 -23.41
C MET A 148 7.61 7.57 -22.69
N LEU A 149 7.56 6.25 -22.84
CA LEU A 149 8.61 5.32 -22.46
C LEU A 149 9.12 4.59 -23.70
N ARG A 150 10.40 4.18 -23.68
CA ARG A 150 11.01 3.40 -24.76
C ARG A 150 10.40 1.99 -24.81
N ASP A 151 10.39 1.39 -26.00
CA ASP A 151 9.83 0.04 -26.22
C ASP A 151 10.62 -1.07 -25.52
N ASP A 152 11.92 -0.82 -25.20
CA ASP A 152 12.79 -1.76 -24.48
C ASP A 152 12.62 -1.69 -22.95
N ALA A 153 11.80 -0.79 -22.42
CA ALA A 153 11.47 -0.73 -21.01
C ALA A 153 10.48 -1.84 -20.63
N ASP A 154 10.66 -2.43 -19.47
CA ASP A 154 9.66 -3.31 -18.86
C ASP A 154 8.84 -2.51 -17.81
N PRO A 155 7.59 -2.12 -18.12
CA PRO A 155 6.77 -1.32 -17.22
C PRO A 155 6.52 -1.96 -15.86
N TYR A 156 6.38 -3.29 -15.80
CA TYR A 156 6.08 -3.98 -14.54
C TYR A 156 7.33 -4.17 -13.69
N ALA A 157 8.49 -4.45 -14.27
CA ALA A 157 9.76 -4.46 -13.55
C ALA A 157 10.13 -3.07 -12.99
N LEU A 158 9.82 -2.00 -13.75
CA LEU A 158 9.98 -0.62 -13.30
C LEU A 158 9.02 -0.28 -12.14
N ALA A 159 7.79 -0.77 -12.19
CA ALA A 159 6.83 -0.59 -11.11
C ALA A 159 7.27 -1.33 -9.84
N GLU A 160 7.67 -2.61 -9.94
CA GLU A 160 8.20 -3.40 -8.84
C GLU A 160 9.39 -2.70 -8.15
N SER A 161 10.38 -2.28 -8.94
CA SER A 161 11.55 -1.56 -8.40
C SER A 161 11.16 -0.24 -7.74
N THR A 162 10.19 0.50 -8.30
CA THR A 162 9.68 1.75 -7.74
C THR A 162 9.00 1.52 -6.38
N ILE A 163 8.15 0.50 -6.26
CA ILE A 163 7.49 0.16 -4.99
C ILE A 163 8.53 -0.31 -3.95
N ALA A 164 9.53 -1.10 -4.36
CA ALA A 164 10.62 -1.50 -3.46
C ALA A 164 11.41 -0.29 -2.91
N VAL A 165 11.76 0.68 -3.77
CA VAL A 165 12.43 1.93 -3.37
C VAL A 165 11.54 2.75 -2.44
N LEU A 166 10.24 2.86 -2.73
CA LEU A 166 9.25 3.53 -1.89
C LEU A 166 9.20 2.90 -0.48
N GLN A 167 9.15 1.56 -0.38
CA GLN A 167 9.16 0.85 0.91
C GLN A 167 10.45 1.12 1.68
N GLY A 168 11.60 1.12 1.03
CA GLY A 168 12.88 1.51 1.62
C GLY A 168 12.88 2.95 2.15
N GLY A 169 12.29 3.88 1.39
CA GLY A 169 12.08 5.27 1.78
C GLY A 169 11.24 5.40 3.05
N TYR A 170 10.12 4.69 3.12
CA TYR A 170 9.26 4.62 4.31
C TYR A 170 10.03 4.09 5.53
N LEU A 171 10.66 2.92 5.41
CA LEU A 171 11.38 2.26 6.49
C LEU A 171 12.48 3.15 7.08
N LEU A 172 13.36 3.69 6.22
CA LEU A 172 14.49 4.50 6.67
C LEU A 172 14.05 5.84 7.22
N SER A 173 13.00 6.46 6.70
CA SER A 173 12.44 7.69 7.25
C SER A 173 11.82 7.45 8.63
N SER A 174 11.15 6.32 8.84
CA SER A 174 10.56 5.94 10.12
C SER A 174 11.63 5.70 11.18
N ILE A 175 12.69 4.93 10.85
CA ILE A 175 13.80 4.63 11.77
C ILE A 175 14.55 5.91 12.15
N LYS A 176 14.84 6.78 11.17
CA LYS A 176 15.62 8.00 11.38
C LYS A 176 14.80 9.18 11.89
N ARG A 177 13.46 9.07 11.86
CA ARG A 177 12.52 10.19 12.12
C ARG A 177 12.87 11.42 11.29
N ASP A 178 13.17 11.21 10.03
CA ASP A 178 13.66 12.20 9.08
C ASP A 178 13.08 11.90 7.69
N ILE A 179 12.53 12.91 7.04
CA ILE A 179 11.91 12.77 5.71
C ILE A 179 12.94 12.61 4.57
N ARG A 180 14.20 12.97 4.79
CA ARG A 180 15.25 12.96 3.75
C ARG A 180 15.40 11.61 3.05
N PRO A 181 15.42 10.43 3.75
CA PRO A 181 15.48 9.14 3.06
C PRO A 181 14.36 8.94 2.05
N MET A 182 13.12 9.32 2.40
CA MET A 182 11.96 9.21 1.51
C MET A 182 12.12 10.10 0.29
N ARG A 183 12.46 11.39 0.48
CA ARG A 183 12.69 12.33 -0.61
C ARG A 183 13.76 11.86 -1.57
N ASN A 184 14.91 11.40 -1.04
CA ASN A 184 16.02 10.91 -1.86
C ASN A 184 15.64 9.64 -2.63
N ALA A 185 14.95 8.71 -1.97
CA ALA A 185 14.49 7.46 -2.59
C ALA A 185 13.55 7.74 -3.78
N LEU A 186 12.53 8.59 -3.57
CA LEU A 186 11.57 8.91 -4.62
C LEU A 186 12.16 9.80 -5.73
N ALA A 187 13.09 10.70 -5.41
CA ALA A 187 13.83 11.44 -6.43
C ALA A 187 14.67 10.49 -7.31
N ALA A 188 15.34 9.51 -6.72
CA ALA A 188 16.09 8.49 -7.44
C ALA A 188 15.18 7.61 -8.30
N ALA A 189 14.03 7.17 -7.76
CA ALA A 189 13.04 6.38 -8.50
C ALA A 189 12.50 7.16 -9.72
N LEU A 190 12.16 8.44 -9.55
CA LEU A 190 11.71 9.29 -10.66
C LEU A 190 12.79 9.47 -11.71
N GLY A 191 14.05 9.68 -11.30
CA GLY A 191 15.21 9.74 -12.17
C GLY A 191 15.41 8.45 -12.97
N GLN A 192 15.31 7.30 -12.32
CA GLN A 192 15.37 5.99 -12.97
C GLN A 192 14.25 5.83 -14.01
N LEU A 193 13.00 6.09 -13.65
CA LEU A 193 11.88 6.01 -14.58
C LEU A 193 12.11 6.93 -15.80
N LYS A 194 12.52 8.18 -15.58
CA LYS A 194 12.79 9.15 -16.66
C LYS A 194 13.97 8.77 -17.54
N SER A 195 14.92 7.94 -17.09
CA SER A 195 16.01 7.44 -17.91
C SER A 195 15.53 6.52 -19.04
N TYR A 196 14.30 6.00 -18.93
CA TYR A 196 13.62 5.24 -19.97
C TYR A 196 12.73 6.09 -20.88
N ALA A 197 12.70 7.42 -20.70
CA ALA A 197 12.05 8.29 -21.66
C ALA A 197 12.80 8.22 -23.02
N PRO A 198 12.09 8.32 -24.17
CA PRO A 198 12.73 8.39 -25.47
C PRO A 198 13.71 9.56 -25.51
N SER A 199 14.90 9.33 -26.08
CA SER A 199 15.83 10.42 -26.34
C SER A 199 15.15 11.44 -27.23
N SER A 200 15.11 12.71 -26.82
CA SER A 200 14.69 13.78 -27.73
C SER A 200 15.57 13.70 -28.97
N LYS A 201 15.02 13.25 -30.11
CA LYS A 201 15.71 13.40 -31.39
C LYS A 201 16.01 14.89 -31.54
N GLN A 202 17.29 15.26 -31.47
CA GLN A 202 17.71 16.57 -31.95
C GLN A 202 17.20 16.68 -33.39
N SER A 203 16.17 17.50 -33.57
CA SER A 203 15.73 17.92 -34.90
C SER A 203 16.93 18.61 -35.57
N ARG A 204 17.54 17.88 -36.51
CA ARG A 204 18.46 18.49 -37.46
C ARG A 204 17.67 19.17 -38.55
#